data_aac2d27510c078f29c6061a6b1c89251
#
_entry.id   aac2d27510c078f29c6061a6b1c89251
#
_cell.length_a   1.000
_cell.length_b   1.000
_cell.length_c   1.000
_cell.angle_alpha   90.00
_cell.angle_beta   90.00
_cell.angle_gamma   90.00
#
_symmetry.space_group_name_H-M   'P 1'
#
loop_
_entity.id
_entity.type
_entity.pdbx_description
1 polymer ?
#
loop_
_entity_poly.entity_id
_entity_poly.type
_entity_poly.pdbx_seq_one_letter_code
_entity_poly.pdbx_strand_id
1 'polypeptide(L)'
;MERVFPCKKILTKRKYSHIFSFMEVAMKYPVLKMALPGPRASQLIQTDKKFVSPSYTRVYPLVADKAQGLWIEDVDGNLFLDFTAGIAVCATGHCHPRVVAAIKNQAERLLHMSGTDFYYTSQITLAEKLASLVPGEGAKKVFFGNSGAEAVEAAFKLARFHTRRELNIAFFGAFHGRTMGALSLTASKTIQKKHYHPFVPGITHIPYAYCYRCKYGLCYPACGIECVHWIEETLFRTVMPPEEVAAIFVEPIQGEGGYIVPPPEFHQELSRIARTYGILYVADEVQSGMGRTGKMFALEHFGITPDITAVAKGIASGLPLGAMIARADIMDWEAGSHASTFGGNPVSCEAALATIELLEEELMANATLQGEHLMTGLKRLQDSFECIGDVRGKGLMVGVELVKDRNTKERAGDWRYSIIQEAFKKGLLLLGCGENTLRFCPALTVTAEEVDVCLSIFEEVVREVTGR
;
A
#
# COMPACT_ATOMS: atom_id res chain seq x y z
N MET A 1 30.95 37.81 -34.48
CA MET A 1 31.98 37.76 -33.44
C MET A 1 31.35 37.08 -32.22
N GLU A 2 31.68 35.83 -32.11
CA GLU A 2 31.30 34.97 -31.00
C GLU A 2 32.07 35.35 -29.74
N ARG A 3 31.41 35.32 -28.58
CA ARG A 3 32.08 35.12 -27.31
C ARG A 3 31.34 34.07 -26.50
N VAL A 4 31.84 32.86 -26.56
CA VAL A 4 31.51 31.73 -25.70
C VAL A 4 32.18 31.98 -24.34
N PHE A 5 31.40 31.92 -23.24
CA PHE A 5 31.93 31.81 -21.89
C PHE A 5 31.67 30.41 -21.35
N PRO A 6 32.70 29.70 -20.89
CA PRO A 6 32.54 28.40 -20.26
C PRO A 6 32.15 28.57 -18.78
N CYS A 7 30.99 28.08 -18.39
CA CYS A 7 30.57 28.00 -17.00
C CYS A 7 31.20 26.75 -16.34
N LYS A 8 32.29 26.91 -15.61
CA LYS A 8 32.84 25.92 -14.69
C LYS A 8 32.02 25.96 -13.40
N LYS A 9 31.12 24.98 -13.21
CA LYS A 9 30.49 24.71 -11.89
C LYS A 9 31.52 24.11 -10.96
N ILE A 10 32.03 24.89 -10.04
CA ILE A 10 32.71 24.43 -8.84
C ILE A 10 31.61 24.13 -7.82
N LEU A 11 31.27 22.87 -7.68
CA LEU A 11 30.42 22.37 -6.58
C LEU A 11 31.26 22.33 -5.30
N THR A 12 31.11 23.33 -4.46
CA THR A 12 31.69 23.37 -3.11
C THR A 12 31.02 22.33 -2.23
N LYS A 13 31.67 21.20 -2.02
CA LYS A 13 31.37 20.19 -0.98
C LYS A 13 31.66 20.78 0.41
N ARG A 14 30.90 21.70 0.92
CA ARG A 14 30.99 22.13 2.33
C ARG A 14 29.75 22.91 2.72
N LYS A 15 28.68 22.17 3.20
CA LYS A 15 27.71 22.69 4.17
C LYS A 15 26.74 21.63 4.73
N TYR A 16 26.91 20.35 4.41
CA TYR A 16 26.01 19.29 4.90
C TYR A 16 26.65 18.33 5.93
N SER A 17 27.85 18.65 6.45
CA SER A 17 28.60 17.74 7.32
C SER A 17 28.14 17.70 8.79
N HIS A 18 27.21 18.53 9.24
CA HIS A 18 26.82 18.59 10.65
C HIS A 18 25.46 17.97 11.02
N ILE A 19 24.67 17.51 10.04
CA ILE A 19 23.41 16.78 10.32
C ILE A 19 23.64 15.27 10.28
N PHE A 20 24.69 14.79 9.64
CA PHE A 20 24.98 13.37 9.42
C PHE A 20 25.84 12.69 10.49
N SER A 21 26.27 13.40 11.52
CA SER A 21 27.23 12.87 12.52
C SER A 21 26.63 11.91 13.57
N PHE A 22 25.32 11.61 13.55
CA PHE A 22 24.70 10.84 14.63
C PHE A 22 24.36 9.38 14.27
N MET A 23 24.50 8.94 13.02
CA MET A 23 24.10 7.58 12.59
C MET A 23 25.15 6.85 11.72
N GLU A 24 26.42 7.21 11.81
CA GLU A 24 27.52 6.49 11.11
C GLU A 24 28.02 5.24 11.87
N VAL A 25 27.37 4.86 12.95
CA VAL A 25 27.58 3.54 13.55
C VAL A 25 26.61 2.59 12.86
N ALA A 26 27.13 1.63 12.11
CA ALA A 26 26.38 0.53 11.53
C ALA A 26 25.57 -0.17 12.65
N MET A 27 24.35 0.30 12.87
CA MET A 27 23.45 -0.30 13.86
C MET A 27 22.89 -1.57 13.26
N LYS A 28 23.42 -2.71 13.72
CA LYS A 28 23.04 -4.03 13.24
C LYS A 28 21.77 -4.57 13.88
N TYR A 29 21.30 -3.98 14.99
CA TYR A 29 20.16 -4.48 15.78
C TYR A 29 19.38 -3.34 16.46
N PRO A 30 18.07 -3.55 16.77
CA PRO A 30 17.31 -2.65 17.61
C PRO A 30 17.98 -2.41 18.96
N VAL A 31 17.81 -1.19 19.52
CA VAL A 31 18.41 -0.81 20.81
C VAL A 31 17.31 -0.28 21.73
N LEU A 32 16.93 -1.09 22.71
CA LEU A 32 15.96 -0.69 23.73
C LEU A 32 16.72 -0.27 24.99
N LYS A 33 16.70 1.03 25.29
CA LYS A 33 17.41 1.62 26.42
C LYS A 33 16.67 1.47 27.76
N MET A 34 15.35 1.21 27.68
CA MET A 34 14.50 1.10 28.87
C MET A 34 13.23 0.29 28.56
N ALA A 35 12.47 -0.04 29.60
CA ALA A 35 11.18 -0.72 29.45
C ALA A 35 10.18 0.10 28.64
N LEU A 36 9.34 -0.58 27.88
CA LEU A 36 8.36 0.02 26.98
C LEU A 36 6.94 0.01 27.61
N PRO A 37 6.18 1.11 27.50
CA PRO A 37 6.62 2.44 27.07
C PRO A 37 7.49 3.13 28.12
N GLY A 38 8.44 3.96 27.64
CA GLY A 38 9.26 4.80 28.54
C GLY A 38 8.44 5.92 29.18
N PRO A 39 9.04 6.72 30.12
CA PRO A 39 8.31 7.71 30.89
C PRO A 39 7.75 8.86 30.05
N ARG A 40 8.49 9.35 29.04
CA ARG A 40 8.01 10.41 28.13
C ARG A 40 6.90 9.89 27.22
N ALA A 41 7.06 8.70 26.66
CA ALA A 41 6.04 8.05 25.86
C ALA A 41 4.76 7.84 26.69
N SER A 42 4.86 7.35 27.92
CA SER A 42 3.73 7.16 28.82
C SER A 42 2.95 8.45 29.08
N GLN A 43 3.65 9.56 29.31
CA GLN A 43 3.01 10.87 29.49
C GLN A 43 2.27 11.35 28.24
N LEU A 44 2.89 11.22 27.06
CA LEU A 44 2.29 11.62 25.79
C LEU A 44 1.07 10.75 25.44
N ILE A 45 1.12 9.44 25.70
CA ILE A 45 0.00 8.52 25.50
C ILE A 45 -1.20 8.92 26.42
N GLN A 46 -0.95 9.34 27.66
CA GLN A 46 -2.03 9.85 28.52
C GLN A 46 -2.65 11.15 27.97
N THR A 47 -1.85 11.97 27.30
CA THR A 47 -2.34 13.20 26.64
C THR A 47 -3.11 12.85 25.36
N ASP A 48 -2.61 11.91 24.54
CA ASP A 48 -3.30 11.40 23.35
C ASP A 48 -4.72 10.93 23.68
N LYS A 49 -4.86 10.14 24.76
CA LYS A 49 -6.17 9.64 25.21
C LYS A 49 -7.18 10.74 25.59
N LYS A 50 -6.72 11.95 25.92
CA LYS A 50 -7.61 13.07 26.25
C LYS A 50 -8.07 13.87 25.05
N PHE A 51 -7.24 13.96 24.00
CA PHE A 51 -7.46 14.92 22.92
C PHE A 51 -7.59 14.30 21.54
N VAL A 52 -7.09 13.09 21.32
CA VAL A 52 -7.13 12.41 20.02
C VAL A 52 -8.30 11.43 19.99
N SER A 53 -8.97 11.35 18.83
CA SER A 53 -10.10 10.46 18.65
C SER A 53 -9.76 8.99 18.98
N PRO A 54 -10.62 8.28 19.72
CA PRO A 54 -10.41 6.86 20.03
C PRO A 54 -10.59 5.93 18.82
N SER A 55 -10.90 6.45 17.64
CA SER A 55 -11.04 5.67 16.42
C SER A 55 -9.72 5.09 15.89
N TYR A 56 -8.57 5.67 16.30
CA TYR A 56 -7.25 5.13 15.99
C TYR A 56 -6.93 3.90 16.84
N THR A 57 -6.49 2.80 16.20
CA THR A 57 -6.27 1.51 16.87
C THR A 57 -5.08 1.48 17.84
N ARG A 58 -4.04 2.29 17.62
CA ARG A 58 -2.85 2.36 18.48
C ARG A 58 -2.32 0.97 18.86
N VAL A 59 -1.80 0.21 17.89
CA VAL A 59 -1.32 -1.17 18.09
C VAL A 59 -0.17 -1.25 19.11
N TYR A 60 0.69 -0.23 19.13
CA TYR A 60 1.85 -0.13 20.00
C TYR A 60 1.80 1.10 20.90
N PRO A 61 2.34 1.04 22.12
CA PRO A 61 2.57 2.20 22.95
C PRO A 61 3.88 2.92 22.54
N LEU A 62 4.10 3.11 21.25
CA LEU A 62 5.26 3.76 20.64
C LEU A 62 4.90 5.22 20.35
N VAL A 63 5.74 6.15 20.80
CA VAL A 63 5.68 7.56 20.42
C VAL A 63 6.93 7.90 19.62
N ALA A 64 6.81 7.83 18.29
CA ALA A 64 7.92 8.12 17.37
C ALA A 64 8.34 9.60 17.47
N ASP A 65 9.64 9.87 17.50
CA ASP A 65 10.22 11.20 17.51
C ASP A 65 10.90 11.53 16.18
N LYS A 66 11.81 10.66 15.75
CA LYS A 66 12.56 10.79 14.49
C LYS A 66 12.81 9.43 13.84
N ALA A 67 13.06 9.46 12.53
CA ALA A 67 13.31 8.23 11.81
C ALA A 67 14.21 8.49 10.59
N GLN A 68 14.96 7.46 10.17
CA GLN A 68 15.77 7.47 8.95
C GLN A 68 15.87 6.05 8.37
N GLY A 69 15.68 5.90 7.06
CA GLY A 69 15.65 4.57 6.43
C GLY A 69 14.55 3.70 7.05
N LEU A 70 14.93 2.56 7.61
CA LEU A 70 14.02 1.65 8.33
C LEU A 70 14.01 1.87 9.85
N TRP A 71 14.80 2.79 10.36
CA TRP A 71 15.02 2.95 11.80
C TRP A 71 14.18 4.08 12.38
N ILE A 72 13.41 3.77 13.43
CA ILE A 72 12.58 4.73 14.17
C ILE A 72 13.11 4.86 15.59
N GLU A 73 13.41 6.07 16.02
CA GLU A 73 13.71 6.39 17.41
C GLU A 73 12.47 6.96 18.08
N ASP A 74 12.13 6.44 19.26
CA ASP A 74 11.04 6.97 20.06
C ASP A 74 11.49 8.16 20.92
N VAL A 75 10.53 8.82 21.55
CA VAL A 75 10.79 10.00 22.42
C VAL A 75 11.65 9.70 23.63
N ASP A 76 11.83 8.45 24.02
CA ASP A 76 12.65 7.99 25.14
C ASP A 76 14.03 7.45 24.65
N GLY A 77 14.29 7.48 23.34
CA GLY A 77 15.54 7.13 22.71
C GLY A 77 15.71 5.63 22.43
N ASN A 78 14.64 4.84 22.47
CA ASN A 78 14.66 3.47 21.99
C ASN A 78 14.65 3.45 20.46
N LEU A 79 15.38 2.52 19.87
CA LEU A 79 15.53 2.37 18.43
C LEU A 79 14.88 1.09 17.93
N PHE A 80 13.98 1.23 16.97
CA PHE A 80 13.18 0.14 16.39
C PHE A 80 13.51 -0.05 14.92
N LEU A 81 13.44 -1.30 14.46
CA LEU A 81 13.48 -1.67 13.04
C LEU A 81 12.04 -1.76 12.50
N ASP A 82 11.73 -0.92 11.51
CA ASP A 82 10.38 -0.79 10.96
C ASP A 82 10.16 -1.66 9.71
N PHE A 83 9.47 -2.77 9.88
CA PHE A 83 8.99 -3.63 8.78
C PHE A 83 7.53 -3.32 8.38
N THR A 84 7.03 -2.11 8.72
CA THR A 84 5.69 -1.65 8.36
C THR A 84 5.69 -0.51 7.33
N ALA A 85 6.78 0.28 7.26
CA ALA A 85 6.89 1.50 6.47
C ALA A 85 5.66 2.42 6.60
N GLY A 86 5.08 2.53 7.82
CA GLY A 86 3.87 3.31 8.03
C GLY A 86 2.64 2.79 7.26
N ILE A 87 2.49 1.47 7.17
CA ILE A 87 1.49 0.75 6.34
C ILE A 87 1.80 0.90 4.84
N ALA A 88 3.02 0.52 4.44
CA ALA A 88 3.54 0.59 3.06
C ALA A 88 3.50 2.00 2.44
N VAL A 89 3.68 3.05 3.27
CA VAL A 89 3.66 4.46 2.84
C VAL A 89 5.08 4.99 2.55
N CYS A 90 6.03 4.80 3.48
CA CYS A 90 7.40 5.28 3.34
C CYS A 90 8.20 4.37 2.39
N ALA A 91 7.87 4.38 1.10
CA ALA A 91 8.50 3.50 0.11
C ALA A 91 10.02 3.72 0.01
N THR A 92 10.49 4.96 0.07
CA THR A 92 11.93 5.31 0.02
C THR A 92 12.61 5.25 1.39
N GLY A 93 11.94 4.72 2.42
CA GLY A 93 12.38 4.85 3.81
C GLY A 93 12.07 6.20 4.42
N HIS A 94 12.17 6.26 5.73
CA HIS A 94 11.95 7.51 6.47
C HIS A 94 13.02 8.54 6.10
N CYS A 95 12.59 9.77 5.85
CA CYS A 95 13.46 10.93 5.62
C CYS A 95 14.55 10.73 4.56
N HIS A 96 14.22 10.09 3.42
CA HIS A 96 15.17 9.91 2.34
C HIS A 96 15.73 11.25 1.85
N PRO A 97 17.07 11.44 1.73
CA PRO A 97 17.68 12.74 1.46
C PRO A 97 17.17 13.43 0.19
N ARG A 98 16.97 12.70 -0.91
CA ARG A 98 16.45 13.26 -2.18
C ARG A 98 15.01 13.73 -2.02
N VAL A 99 14.15 12.97 -1.36
CA VAL A 99 12.75 13.34 -1.12
C VAL A 99 12.68 14.56 -0.20
N VAL A 100 13.45 14.57 0.90
CA VAL A 100 13.52 15.73 1.82
C VAL A 100 14.04 16.98 1.10
N ALA A 101 15.01 16.85 0.21
CA ALA A 101 15.51 17.98 -0.58
C ALA A 101 14.44 18.53 -1.53
N ALA A 102 13.72 17.67 -2.24
CA ALA A 102 12.60 18.07 -3.12
C ALA A 102 11.51 18.82 -2.34
N ILE A 103 11.11 18.29 -1.17
CA ILE A 103 10.16 18.93 -0.26
C ILE A 103 10.62 20.33 0.15
N LYS A 104 11.86 20.48 0.64
CA LYS A 104 12.42 21.76 1.07
C LYS A 104 12.47 22.78 -0.07
N ASN A 105 12.99 22.37 -1.23
CA ASN A 105 13.09 23.24 -2.39
C ASN A 105 11.71 23.73 -2.86
N GLN A 106 10.71 22.86 -2.87
CA GLN A 106 9.37 23.26 -3.28
C GLN A 106 8.68 24.11 -2.23
N ALA A 107 8.88 23.80 -0.94
CA ALA A 107 8.29 24.58 0.16
C ALA A 107 8.78 26.04 0.19
N GLU A 108 10.00 26.29 -0.26
CA GLU A 108 10.57 27.66 -0.40
C GLU A 108 9.99 28.43 -1.60
N ARG A 109 9.32 27.73 -2.57
CA ARG A 109 8.81 28.33 -3.80
C ARG A 109 7.32 28.52 -3.79
N LEU A 110 6.57 27.44 -3.48
CA LEU A 110 5.10 27.44 -3.51
C LEU A 110 4.58 26.29 -2.65
N LEU A 111 3.91 26.63 -1.54
CA LEU A 111 3.30 25.63 -0.64
C LEU A 111 1.98 25.11 -1.16
N HIS A 112 1.15 25.99 -1.74
CA HIS A 112 -0.18 25.63 -2.19
C HIS A 112 -0.68 26.60 -3.26
N MET A 113 -1.39 26.03 -4.23
CA MET A 113 -2.27 26.71 -5.16
C MET A 113 -3.39 25.73 -5.55
N SER A 114 -4.64 26.21 -5.62
CA SER A 114 -5.76 25.34 -6.01
C SER A 114 -5.65 24.92 -7.47
N GLY A 115 -5.41 23.64 -7.73
CA GLY A 115 -5.41 23.07 -9.08
C GLY A 115 -6.79 23.09 -9.75
N THR A 116 -7.84 23.39 -9.00
CA THR A 116 -9.19 23.61 -9.53
C THR A 116 -9.27 24.87 -10.39
N ASP A 117 -8.53 25.91 -10.01
CA ASP A 117 -8.65 27.24 -10.60
C ASP A 117 -7.37 27.71 -11.30
N PHE A 118 -6.22 27.10 -11.00
CA PHE A 118 -4.91 27.56 -11.45
C PHE A 118 -4.01 26.41 -11.92
N TYR A 119 -3.12 26.72 -12.84
CA TYR A 119 -2.09 25.79 -13.30
C TYR A 119 -0.78 25.99 -12.53
N TYR A 120 -0.07 24.91 -12.26
CA TYR A 120 1.29 24.95 -11.72
C TYR A 120 2.11 23.73 -12.17
N THR A 121 3.41 23.95 -12.33
CA THR A 121 4.32 23.02 -13.02
C THR A 121 4.37 21.64 -12.37
N SER A 122 4.52 21.55 -11.05
CA SER A 122 4.71 20.26 -10.36
C SER A 122 3.54 19.29 -10.55
N GLN A 123 2.29 19.79 -10.55
CA GLN A 123 1.12 18.95 -10.82
C GLN A 123 1.10 18.45 -12.28
N ILE A 124 1.40 19.31 -13.23
CA ILE A 124 1.41 18.97 -14.66
C ILE A 124 2.51 17.93 -14.95
N THR A 125 3.73 18.18 -14.45
CA THR A 125 4.86 17.25 -14.62
C THR A 125 4.59 15.88 -14.01
N LEU A 126 3.99 15.85 -12.79
CA LEU A 126 3.63 14.59 -12.16
C LEU A 126 2.51 13.88 -12.92
N ALA A 127 1.51 14.60 -13.44
CA ALA A 127 0.44 14.02 -14.25
C ALA A 127 0.99 13.36 -15.53
N GLU A 128 1.88 14.04 -16.25
CA GLU A 128 2.57 13.51 -17.42
C GLU A 128 3.36 12.24 -17.07
N LYS A 129 4.13 12.29 -15.97
CA LYS A 129 4.91 11.13 -15.51
C LYS A 129 4.01 9.94 -15.16
N LEU A 130 2.96 10.13 -14.36
CA LEU A 130 2.04 9.05 -13.99
C LEU A 130 1.29 8.47 -15.19
N ALA A 131 0.86 9.33 -16.12
CA ALA A 131 0.20 8.90 -17.36
C ALA A 131 1.11 8.00 -18.22
N SER A 132 2.42 8.27 -18.23
CA SER A 132 3.40 7.47 -18.96
C SER A 132 3.72 6.13 -18.30
N LEU A 133 3.57 6.01 -16.97
CA LEU A 133 3.93 4.82 -16.21
C LEU A 133 2.85 3.75 -16.20
N VAL A 134 1.56 4.13 -16.21
CA VAL A 134 0.45 3.16 -16.15
C VAL A 134 0.41 2.33 -17.43
N PRO A 135 0.35 0.97 -17.34
CA PRO A 135 0.31 0.09 -18.50
C PRO A 135 -0.84 0.39 -19.47
N GLY A 136 -0.64 0.05 -20.73
CA GLY A 136 -1.62 0.16 -21.81
C GLY A 136 -1.34 1.30 -22.78
N GLU A 137 -1.84 1.11 -24.00
CA GLU A 137 -1.71 2.08 -25.11
C GLU A 137 -2.68 3.26 -24.95
N GLY A 138 -2.41 4.34 -25.67
CA GLY A 138 -3.25 5.53 -25.75
C GLY A 138 -3.01 6.55 -24.63
N ALA A 139 -3.65 7.71 -24.79
CA ALA A 139 -3.55 8.82 -23.87
C ALA A 139 -4.25 8.50 -22.53
N LYS A 140 -3.70 9.02 -21.45
CA LYS A 140 -4.26 8.92 -20.09
C LYS A 140 -4.36 10.30 -19.46
N LYS A 141 -5.28 10.46 -18.53
CA LYS A 141 -5.45 11.67 -17.71
C LYS A 141 -5.42 11.32 -16.24
N VAL A 142 -5.00 12.28 -15.43
CA VAL A 142 -4.80 12.09 -13.98
C VAL A 142 -5.69 13.09 -13.22
N PHE A 143 -6.41 12.56 -12.23
CA PHE A 143 -7.05 13.37 -11.20
C PHE A 143 -6.25 13.19 -9.89
N PHE A 144 -5.99 14.27 -9.18
CA PHE A 144 -5.28 14.25 -7.90
C PHE A 144 -6.19 14.48 -6.71
N GLY A 145 -6.02 13.65 -5.69
CA GLY A 145 -6.55 13.81 -4.35
C GLY A 145 -5.42 13.81 -3.31
N ASN A 146 -5.76 13.59 -2.03
CA ASN A 146 -4.82 13.60 -0.92
C ASN A 146 -4.63 12.22 -0.27
N SER A 147 -5.39 11.24 -0.70
CA SER A 147 -5.42 9.90 -0.11
C SER A 147 -5.88 8.83 -1.09
N GLY A 148 -5.65 7.56 -0.74
CA GLY A 148 -6.19 6.43 -1.51
C GLY A 148 -7.72 6.41 -1.52
N ALA A 149 -8.36 6.81 -0.42
CA ALA A 149 -9.83 6.90 -0.38
C ALA A 149 -10.36 7.91 -1.40
N GLU A 150 -9.73 9.08 -1.54
CA GLU A 150 -10.12 10.08 -2.55
C GLU A 150 -9.84 9.61 -3.98
N ALA A 151 -8.74 8.88 -4.21
CA ALA A 151 -8.45 8.29 -5.51
C ALA A 151 -9.51 7.22 -5.90
N VAL A 152 -9.94 6.39 -4.95
CA VAL A 152 -11.00 5.40 -5.16
C VAL A 152 -12.36 6.07 -5.35
N GLU A 153 -12.70 7.12 -4.56
CA GLU A 153 -13.94 7.91 -4.76
C GLU A 153 -13.98 8.51 -6.17
N ALA A 154 -12.86 9.05 -6.64
CA ALA A 154 -12.74 9.58 -7.99
C ALA A 154 -12.98 8.49 -9.03
N ALA A 155 -12.37 7.32 -8.89
CA ALA A 155 -12.58 6.17 -9.77
C ALA A 155 -14.04 5.71 -9.77
N PHE A 156 -14.66 5.62 -8.59
CA PHE A 156 -16.05 5.21 -8.41
C PHE A 156 -17.03 6.20 -9.07
N LYS A 157 -16.81 7.50 -8.89
CA LYS A 157 -17.60 8.54 -9.55
C LYS A 157 -17.40 8.54 -11.05
N LEU A 158 -16.16 8.42 -11.53
CA LEU A 158 -15.86 8.40 -12.96
C LEU A 158 -16.51 7.20 -13.66
N ALA A 159 -16.40 6.02 -13.07
CA ALA A 159 -16.99 4.81 -13.63
C ALA A 159 -18.51 4.96 -13.85
N ARG A 160 -19.23 5.47 -12.87
CA ARG A 160 -20.67 5.74 -12.98
C ARG A 160 -20.98 6.86 -13.95
N PHE A 161 -20.18 7.92 -13.94
CA PHE A 161 -20.39 9.08 -14.82
C PHE A 161 -20.24 8.70 -16.29
N HIS A 162 -19.15 8.02 -16.61
CA HIS A 162 -18.84 7.62 -17.99
C HIS A 162 -19.84 6.58 -18.53
N THR A 163 -20.04 5.49 -17.78
CA THR A 163 -20.88 4.36 -18.24
C THR A 163 -22.38 4.64 -18.16
N ARG A 164 -22.82 5.59 -17.32
CA ARG A 164 -24.23 5.82 -16.94
C ARG A 164 -24.86 4.59 -16.30
N ARG A 165 -24.03 3.70 -15.72
CA ARG A 165 -24.47 2.47 -15.02
C ARG A 165 -24.28 2.65 -13.52
N GLU A 166 -25.11 1.96 -12.72
CA GLU A 166 -25.16 2.20 -11.28
C GLU A 166 -24.47 1.11 -10.45
N LEU A 167 -24.41 -0.13 -10.98
CA LEU A 167 -23.94 -1.28 -10.23
C LEU A 167 -22.42 -1.41 -10.29
N ASN A 168 -21.83 -1.95 -9.22
CA ASN A 168 -20.39 -2.20 -9.15
C ASN A 168 -20.12 -3.51 -8.43
N ILE A 169 -19.04 -4.18 -8.83
CA ILE A 169 -18.53 -5.40 -8.20
C ILE A 169 -17.30 -5.04 -7.36
N ALA A 170 -17.24 -5.54 -6.13
CA ALA A 170 -16.09 -5.48 -5.25
C ALA A 170 -15.86 -6.86 -4.60
N PHE A 171 -14.85 -7.01 -3.77
CA PHE A 171 -14.46 -8.32 -3.23
C PHE A 171 -14.53 -8.37 -1.70
N PHE A 172 -14.91 -9.52 -1.15
CA PHE A 172 -14.71 -9.79 0.26
C PHE A 172 -13.22 -9.73 0.60
N GLY A 173 -12.91 -9.18 1.76
CA GLY A 173 -11.52 -8.93 2.19
C GLY A 173 -10.93 -7.61 1.67
N ALA A 174 -11.54 -6.94 0.70
CA ALA A 174 -11.01 -5.71 0.12
C ALA A 174 -11.04 -4.53 1.09
N PHE A 175 -10.04 -3.64 0.94
CA PHE A 175 -9.98 -2.36 1.64
C PHE A 175 -9.69 -1.22 0.66
N HIS A 176 -10.70 -0.40 0.40
CA HIS A 176 -10.64 0.69 -0.57
C HIS A 176 -10.66 2.09 0.06
N GLY A 177 -10.91 2.20 1.36
CA GLY A 177 -10.91 3.48 2.08
C GLY A 177 -11.97 3.58 3.18
N ARG A 178 -12.08 4.77 3.77
CA ARG A 178 -12.97 5.07 4.92
C ARG A 178 -14.00 6.16 4.63
N THR A 179 -13.96 6.83 3.48
CA THR A 179 -15.04 7.71 3.00
C THR A 179 -16.24 6.88 2.58
N MET A 180 -17.44 7.42 2.56
CA MET A 180 -18.67 6.61 2.42
C MET A 180 -18.72 5.78 1.12
N GLY A 181 -18.28 6.32 -0.03
CA GLY A 181 -18.23 5.54 -1.28
C GLY A 181 -17.13 4.47 -1.23
N ALA A 182 -15.90 4.83 -0.86
CA ALA A 182 -14.80 3.87 -0.72
C ALA A 182 -15.06 2.82 0.38
N LEU A 183 -15.74 3.22 1.47
CA LEU A 183 -16.17 2.30 2.53
C LEU A 183 -17.26 1.35 2.05
N SER A 184 -18.11 1.79 1.13
CA SER A 184 -19.12 0.93 0.51
C SER A 184 -18.49 -0.23 -0.26
N LEU A 185 -17.37 0.01 -0.96
CA LEU A 185 -16.56 -1.00 -1.66
C LEU A 185 -15.72 -1.86 -0.71
N THR A 186 -15.36 -1.36 0.47
CA THR A 186 -14.56 -2.07 1.49
C THR A 186 -15.36 -3.21 2.12
N ALA A 187 -14.74 -4.38 2.30
CA ALA A 187 -15.33 -5.55 2.98
C ALA A 187 -14.31 -6.38 3.77
N SER A 188 -13.28 -5.72 4.35
CA SER A 188 -12.22 -6.41 5.09
C SER A 188 -12.57 -6.72 6.54
N LYS A 189 -13.28 -5.84 7.25
CA LYS A 189 -13.64 -6.00 8.67
C LYS A 189 -14.96 -5.34 9.02
N THR A 190 -15.80 -6.01 9.79
CA THR A 190 -17.12 -5.50 10.22
C THR A 190 -17.02 -4.22 11.06
N ILE A 191 -16.00 -4.10 11.91
CA ILE A 191 -15.77 -2.92 12.74
C ILE A 191 -15.63 -1.63 11.93
N GLN A 192 -15.20 -1.72 10.67
CA GLN A 192 -15.04 -0.57 9.77
C GLN A 192 -16.37 -0.04 9.28
N LYS A 193 -17.41 -0.89 9.28
CA LYS A 193 -18.76 -0.63 8.74
C LYS A 193 -19.84 -0.47 9.81
N LYS A 194 -19.56 -0.92 11.02
CA LYS A 194 -20.52 -0.97 12.13
C LYS A 194 -21.08 0.43 12.43
N HIS A 195 -22.41 0.57 12.41
CA HIS A 195 -23.18 1.79 12.69
C HIS A 195 -23.05 2.92 11.66
N TYR A 196 -22.53 2.64 10.44
CA TYR A 196 -22.41 3.64 9.37
C TYR A 196 -23.45 3.44 8.23
N HIS A 197 -24.30 2.42 8.33
CA HIS A 197 -25.36 2.21 7.32
C HIS A 197 -26.39 3.34 7.31
N PRO A 198 -27.01 3.67 6.16
CA PRO A 198 -26.85 3.00 4.86
C PRO A 198 -25.59 3.46 4.11
N PHE A 199 -25.01 2.54 3.34
CA PHE A 199 -23.92 2.83 2.41
C PHE A 199 -24.43 3.25 1.03
N VAL A 200 -23.51 3.62 0.12
CA VAL A 200 -23.86 3.88 -1.27
C VAL A 200 -24.41 2.59 -1.90
N PRO A 201 -25.62 2.63 -2.49
CA PRO A 201 -26.23 1.44 -3.08
C PRO A 201 -25.56 0.99 -4.37
N GLY A 202 -25.91 -0.21 -4.84
CA GLY A 202 -25.46 -0.76 -6.12
C GLY A 202 -24.08 -1.41 -6.07
N ILE A 203 -23.62 -1.87 -4.90
CA ILE A 203 -22.35 -2.59 -4.75
C ILE A 203 -22.61 -4.02 -4.31
N THR A 204 -22.09 -4.97 -5.08
CA THR A 204 -22.13 -6.40 -4.75
C THR A 204 -20.71 -6.90 -4.46
N HIS A 205 -20.54 -7.54 -3.30
CA HIS A 205 -19.27 -8.15 -2.92
C HIS A 205 -19.27 -9.63 -3.26
N ILE A 206 -18.19 -10.10 -3.88
CA ILE A 206 -17.97 -11.49 -4.27
C ILE A 206 -16.68 -12.03 -3.65
N PRO A 207 -16.47 -13.36 -3.59
CA PRO A 207 -15.22 -13.95 -3.12
C PRO A 207 -14.03 -13.55 -3.98
N TYR A 208 -12.91 -13.19 -3.33
CA TYR A 208 -11.60 -13.04 -3.98
C TYR A 208 -10.92 -14.41 -4.13
N ALA A 209 -10.01 -14.57 -5.09
CA ALA A 209 -9.26 -15.81 -5.29
C ALA A 209 -8.23 -16.06 -4.17
N TYR A 210 -8.72 -16.50 -3.02
CA TYR A 210 -7.90 -16.88 -1.88
C TYR A 210 -7.69 -18.40 -1.86
N CYS A 211 -6.77 -18.92 -2.67
CA CYS A 211 -6.61 -20.37 -2.90
C CYS A 211 -6.26 -21.13 -1.64
N TYR A 212 -5.46 -20.58 -0.70
CA TYR A 212 -5.16 -21.22 0.57
C TYR A 212 -6.45 -21.47 1.41
N ARG A 213 -7.47 -20.60 1.28
CA ARG A 213 -8.78 -20.71 1.96
C ARG A 213 -9.94 -20.55 0.98
N CYS A 214 -9.94 -21.38 -0.06
CA CYS A 214 -10.96 -21.32 -1.11
C CYS A 214 -12.37 -21.40 -0.53
N LYS A 215 -13.21 -20.42 -0.87
CA LYS A 215 -14.62 -20.37 -0.41
C LYS A 215 -15.49 -21.48 -0.99
N TYR A 216 -15.07 -22.04 -2.13
CA TYR A 216 -15.79 -23.13 -2.80
C TYR A 216 -15.25 -24.51 -2.39
N GLY A 217 -14.24 -24.59 -1.50
CA GLY A 217 -13.63 -25.86 -1.10
C GLY A 217 -12.84 -26.56 -2.22
N LEU A 218 -12.49 -25.82 -3.28
CA LEU A 218 -11.78 -26.34 -4.44
C LEU A 218 -10.28 -26.09 -4.33
N CYS A 219 -9.51 -26.82 -5.16
CA CYS A 219 -8.05 -26.71 -5.22
C CYS A 219 -7.62 -26.17 -6.60
N TYR A 220 -6.78 -25.12 -6.59
CA TYR A 220 -6.12 -24.61 -7.77
C TYR A 220 -4.95 -25.55 -8.18
N PRO A 221 -4.72 -25.81 -9.50
CA PRO A 221 -5.42 -25.25 -10.66
C PRO A 221 -6.67 -26.00 -11.10
N ALA A 222 -6.98 -27.15 -10.49
CA ALA A 222 -8.09 -28.02 -10.93
C ALA A 222 -9.50 -27.36 -10.82
N CYS A 223 -9.62 -26.29 -10.01
CA CYS A 223 -10.86 -25.55 -9.85
C CYS A 223 -11.27 -24.72 -11.08
N GLY A 224 -10.41 -24.55 -12.08
CA GLY A 224 -10.70 -23.74 -13.27
C GLY A 224 -11.05 -22.28 -12.99
N ILE A 225 -10.61 -21.71 -11.83
CA ILE A 225 -10.94 -20.35 -11.40
C ILE A 225 -12.46 -20.13 -11.22
N GLU A 226 -13.15 -21.08 -10.63
CA GLU A 226 -14.60 -21.06 -10.34
C GLU A 226 -15.05 -19.75 -9.66
N CYS A 227 -14.21 -19.15 -8.81
CA CYS A 227 -14.49 -17.88 -8.14
C CYS A 227 -14.68 -16.69 -9.10
N VAL A 228 -14.24 -16.78 -10.34
CA VAL A 228 -14.49 -15.77 -11.39
C VAL A 228 -15.64 -16.19 -12.29
N HIS A 229 -15.68 -17.46 -12.69
CA HIS A 229 -16.76 -17.98 -13.56
C HIS A 229 -18.14 -17.82 -12.92
N TRP A 230 -18.20 -17.87 -11.58
CA TRP A 230 -19.42 -17.59 -10.81
C TRP A 230 -20.06 -16.23 -11.15
N ILE A 231 -19.27 -15.24 -11.61
CA ILE A 231 -19.80 -13.93 -12.02
C ILE A 231 -20.77 -14.10 -13.21
N GLU A 232 -20.36 -14.79 -14.27
CA GLU A 232 -21.19 -14.98 -15.46
C GLU A 232 -22.28 -16.03 -15.22
N GLU A 233 -21.96 -17.12 -14.53
CA GLU A 233 -22.86 -18.26 -14.38
C GLU A 233 -23.96 -18.02 -13.38
N THR A 234 -23.69 -17.21 -12.35
CA THR A 234 -24.65 -16.97 -11.26
C THR A 234 -25.00 -15.51 -11.11
N LEU A 235 -24.02 -14.63 -10.87
CA LEU A 235 -24.28 -13.23 -10.52
C LEU A 235 -25.04 -12.50 -11.63
N PHE A 236 -24.57 -12.60 -12.86
CA PHE A 236 -25.19 -11.94 -14.02
C PHE A 236 -26.53 -12.52 -14.43
N ARG A 237 -26.78 -13.79 -14.10
CA ARG A 237 -28.06 -14.45 -14.44
C ARG A 237 -29.16 -14.25 -13.40
N THR A 238 -28.78 -13.90 -12.16
CA THR A 238 -29.74 -13.94 -11.05
C THR A 238 -29.89 -12.64 -10.27
N VAL A 239 -28.84 -11.82 -10.19
CA VAL A 239 -28.81 -10.69 -9.27
C VAL A 239 -28.50 -9.36 -9.98
N MET A 240 -27.62 -9.37 -10.98
CA MET A 240 -26.98 -8.16 -11.50
C MET A 240 -26.88 -8.22 -13.03
N PRO A 241 -27.76 -7.52 -13.76
CA PRO A 241 -27.65 -7.44 -15.23
C PRO A 241 -26.30 -6.84 -15.62
N PRO A 242 -25.49 -7.50 -16.45
CA PRO A 242 -24.15 -7.03 -16.78
C PRO A 242 -24.14 -5.64 -17.47
N GLU A 243 -25.18 -5.29 -18.21
CA GLU A 243 -25.36 -4.00 -18.86
C GLU A 243 -25.60 -2.84 -17.87
N GLU A 244 -25.89 -3.12 -16.61
CA GLU A 244 -26.02 -2.11 -15.54
C GLU A 244 -24.76 -2.01 -14.68
N VAL A 245 -23.76 -2.87 -14.90
CA VAL A 245 -22.51 -2.86 -14.14
C VAL A 245 -21.54 -1.83 -14.71
N ALA A 246 -21.20 -0.83 -13.91
CA ALA A 246 -20.25 0.23 -14.26
C ALA A 246 -18.79 -0.24 -14.20
N ALA A 247 -18.41 -0.90 -13.09
CA ALA A 247 -17.03 -1.30 -12.85
C ALA A 247 -16.86 -2.50 -11.93
N ILE A 248 -15.69 -3.15 -12.07
CA ILE A 248 -15.14 -4.11 -11.11
C ILE A 248 -13.98 -3.42 -10.40
N PHE A 249 -14.06 -3.27 -9.06
CA PHE A 249 -13.01 -2.73 -8.22
C PHE A 249 -12.20 -3.86 -7.60
N VAL A 250 -10.90 -3.91 -7.88
CA VAL A 250 -10.06 -5.01 -7.42
C VAL A 250 -8.67 -4.51 -7.00
N GLU A 251 -8.20 -4.99 -5.85
CA GLU A 251 -6.78 -4.90 -5.49
C GLU A 251 -6.02 -6.00 -6.24
N PRO A 252 -4.94 -5.73 -6.99
CA PRO A 252 -4.16 -6.77 -7.68
C PRO A 252 -3.61 -7.84 -6.73
N ILE A 253 -3.22 -7.40 -5.53
CA ILE A 253 -2.91 -8.22 -4.37
C ILE A 253 -3.67 -7.62 -3.20
N GLN A 254 -4.57 -8.38 -2.57
CA GLN A 254 -5.32 -7.84 -1.44
C GLN A 254 -4.39 -7.49 -0.28
N GLY A 255 -4.43 -6.23 0.17
CA GLY A 255 -3.62 -5.75 1.27
C GLY A 255 -4.20 -6.14 2.63
N GLU A 256 -5.23 -5.44 3.06
CA GLU A 256 -5.85 -5.63 4.38
C GLU A 256 -6.53 -6.99 4.53
N GLY A 257 -6.95 -7.62 3.44
CA GLY A 257 -7.53 -8.97 3.43
C GLY A 257 -6.56 -10.08 3.82
N GLY A 258 -5.23 -9.83 3.77
CA GLY A 258 -4.25 -10.82 4.19
C GLY A 258 -3.04 -10.99 3.28
N TYR A 259 -2.65 -9.99 2.49
CA TYR A 259 -1.59 -10.07 1.47
C TYR A 259 -1.81 -11.26 0.52
N ILE A 260 -3.05 -11.34 0.01
CA ILE A 260 -3.49 -12.47 -0.82
C ILE A 260 -3.07 -12.23 -2.25
N VAL A 261 -2.20 -13.10 -2.76
CA VAL A 261 -1.77 -13.12 -4.16
C VAL A 261 -2.65 -14.12 -4.90
N PRO A 262 -3.46 -13.68 -5.87
CA PRO A 262 -4.31 -14.58 -6.63
C PRO A 262 -3.51 -15.29 -7.72
N PRO A 263 -4.00 -16.42 -8.27
CA PRO A 263 -3.42 -17.00 -9.47
C PRO A 263 -3.51 -16.03 -10.67
N PRO A 264 -2.57 -16.12 -11.63
CA PRO A 264 -2.55 -15.20 -12.78
C PRO A 264 -3.85 -15.16 -13.57
N GLU A 265 -4.50 -16.27 -13.75
CA GLU A 265 -5.75 -16.43 -14.50
C GLU A 265 -6.92 -15.68 -13.87
N PHE A 266 -6.88 -15.41 -12.56
CA PHE A 266 -7.92 -14.63 -11.86
C PHE A 266 -8.11 -13.25 -12.49
N HIS A 267 -7.04 -12.49 -12.64
CA HIS A 267 -7.08 -11.17 -13.27
C HIS A 267 -7.34 -11.23 -14.76
N GLN A 268 -6.83 -12.27 -15.45
CA GLN A 268 -7.05 -12.47 -16.87
C GLN A 268 -8.53 -12.68 -17.16
N GLU A 269 -9.20 -13.56 -16.42
CA GLU A 269 -10.63 -13.81 -16.57
C GLU A 269 -11.49 -12.62 -16.14
N LEU A 270 -11.17 -11.92 -15.06
CA LEU A 270 -11.85 -10.67 -14.69
C LEU A 270 -11.75 -9.63 -15.80
N SER A 271 -10.57 -9.48 -16.42
CA SER A 271 -10.37 -8.57 -17.55
C SER A 271 -11.14 -9.01 -18.78
N ARG A 272 -11.22 -10.32 -19.05
CA ARG A 272 -12.06 -10.87 -20.15
C ARG A 272 -13.53 -10.52 -19.93
N ILE A 273 -14.05 -10.78 -18.74
CA ILE A 273 -15.44 -10.46 -18.37
C ILE A 273 -15.70 -8.95 -18.54
N ALA A 274 -14.82 -8.12 -17.97
CA ALA A 274 -14.95 -6.67 -18.06
C ALA A 274 -15.08 -6.20 -19.52
N ARG A 275 -14.18 -6.65 -20.39
CA ARG A 275 -14.21 -6.33 -21.84
C ARG A 275 -15.46 -6.85 -22.55
N THR A 276 -15.87 -8.09 -22.24
CA THR A 276 -17.03 -8.72 -22.90
C THR A 276 -18.32 -7.93 -22.67
N TYR A 277 -18.49 -7.38 -21.46
CA TYR A 277 -19.72 -6.68 -21.08
C TYR A 277 -19.57 -5.15 -21.03
N GLY A 278 -18.43 -4.61 -21.46
CA GLY A 278 -18.17 -3.16 -21.41
C GLY A 278 -18.17 -2.60 -19.99
N ILE A 279 -17.68 -3.39 -19.05
CA ILE A 279 -17.51 -3.02 -17.63
C ILE A 279 -16.10 -2.47 -17.45
N LEU A 280 -15.93 -1.39 -16.69
CA LEU A 280 -14.59 -0.83 -16.43
C LEU A 280 -13.82 -1.67 -15.41
N TYR A 281 -12.56 -1.95 -15.72
CA TYR A 281 -11.64 -2.61 -14.82
C TYR A 281 -10.88 -1.55 -14.00
N VAL A 282 -11.19 -1.45 -12.71
CA VAL A 282 -10.57 -0.49 -11.78
C VAL A 282 -9.58 -1.22 -10.88
N ALA A 283 -8.29 -0.88 -11.05
CA ALA A 283 -7.21 -1.40 -10.23
C ALA A 283 -6.97 -0.49 -9.02
N ASP A 284 -7.16 -1.00 -7.83
CA ASP A 284 -6.70 -0.34 -6.60
C ASP A 284 -5.25 -0.75 -6.31
N GLU A 285 -4.32 0.05 -6.80
CA GLU A 285 -2.88 -0.08 -6.58
C GLU A 285 -2.37 0.77 -5.39
N VAL A 286 -3.27 1.22 -4.54
CA VAL A 286 -2.93 2.07 -3.39
C VAL A 286 -1.91 1.42 -2.47
N GLN A 287 -1.94 0.11 -2.29
CA GLN A 287 -0.96 -0.60 -1.46
C GLN A 287 0.04 -1.44 -2.27
N SER A 288 -0.37 -2.01 -3.37
CA SER A 288 0.43 -2.92 -4.21
C SER A 288 1.32 -2.22 -5.23
N GLY A 289 0.97 -0.99 -5.60
CA GLY A 289 1.70 -0.19 -6.58
C GLY A 289 2.95 0.50 -6.05
N MET A 290 3.49 1.39 -6.84
CA MET A 290 4.65 2.24 -6.54
C MET A 290 5.87 1.42 -6.08
N GLY A 291 6.24 0.43 -6.89
CA GLY A 291 7.45 -0.36 -6.69
C GLY A 291 7.36 -1.48 -5.64
N ARG A 292 6.29 -1.53 -4.82
CA ARG A 292 6.15 -2.42 -3.67
C ARG A 292 6.39 -3.90 -3.99
N THR A 293 5.94 -4.34 -5.16
CA THR A 293 6.03 -5.74 -5.61
C THR A 293 7.21 -6.02 -6.54
N GLY A 294 8.13 -5.06 -6.72
CA GLY A 294 9.24 -5.12 -7.67
C GLY A 294 8.87 -4.66 -9.08
N LYS A 295 7.63 -4.25 -9.30
CA LYS A 295 7.13 -3.59 -10.51
C LYS A 295 6.48 -2.26 -10.13
N MET A 296 6.37 -1.32 -11.07
CA MET A 296 5.72 -0.04 -10.81
C MET A 296 4.27 -0.26 -10.34
N PHE A 297 3.54 -1.16 -11.01
CA PHE A 297 2.20 -1.59 -10.67
C PHE A 297 2.12 -3.12 -10.56
N ALA A 298 1.40 -3.63 -9.56
CA ALA A 298 1.30 -5.06 -9.33
C ALA A 298 0.56 -5.80 -10.46
N LEU A 299 -0.37 -5.15 -11.18
CA LEU A 299 -1.03 -5.74 -12.35
C LEU A 299 -0.07 -6.13 -13.47
N GLU A 300 1.12 -5.55 -13.53
CA GLU A 300 2.15 -5.94 -14.50
C GLU A 300 2.59 -7.41 -14.34
N HIS A 301 2.49 -7.98 -13.12
CA HIS A 301 2.78 -9.41 -12.88
C HIS A 301 1.76 -10.33 -13.54
N PHE A 302 0.59 -9.83 -13.89
CA PHE A 302 -0.54 -10.59 -14.45
C PHE A 302 -0.79 -10.27 -15.92
N GLY A 303 -0.05 -9.30 -16.48
CA GLY A 303 -0.19 -8.89 -17.89
C GLY A 303 -1.50 -8.17 -18.20
N ILE A 304 -2.08 -7.47 -17.22
CA ILE A 304 -3.37 -6.78 -17.34
C ILE A 304 -3.17 -5.28 -17.47
N THR A 305 -3.95 -4.68 -18.37
CA THR A 305 -4.08 -3.23 -18.51
C THR A 305 -5.44 -2.81 -17.94
N PRO A 306 -5.47 -2.00 -16.86
CA PRO A 306 -6.71 -1.48 -16.29
C PRO A 306 -7.26 -0.29 -17.10
N ASP A 307 -8.56 -0.03 -16.96
CA ASP A 307 -9.17 1.19 -17.48
C ASP A 307 -8.91 2.38 -16.55
N ILE A 308 -8.90 2.12 -15.24
CA ILE A 308 -8.64 3.09 -14.16
C ILE A 308 -7.68 2.49 -13.15
N THR A 309 -6.70 3.28 -12.72
CA THR A 309 -5.74 2.92 -11.67
C THR A 309 -5.81 3.94 -10.53
N ALA A 310 -6.03 3.50 -9.30
CA ALA A 310 -5.92 4.32 -8.10
C ALA A 310 -4.59 4.09 -7.40
N VAL A 311 -3.86 5.16 -7.08
CA VAL A 311 -2.57 5.11 -6.36
C VAL A 311 -2.55 6.10 -5.21
N ALA A 312 -1.78 5.77 -4.16
CA ALA A 312 -1.48 6.63 -3.02
C ALA A 312 -0.29 6.06 -2.23
N LYS A 313 -0.29 6.22 -0.90
CA LYS A 313 0.74 5.64 0.00
C LYS A 313 2.16 5.87 -0.51
N GLY A 314 2.77 4.86 -1.13
CA GLY A 314 4.13 4.89 -1.63
C GLY A 314 4.45 5.97 -2.66
N ILE A 315 3.44 6.59 -3.27
CA ILE A 315 3.63 7.59 -4.33
C ILE A 315 4.49 8.80 -3.89
N ALA A 316 4.29 9.30 -2.68
CA ALA A 316 4.98 10.49 -2.16
C ALA A 316 5.77 10.22 -0.87
N SER A 317 6.05 8.95 -0.56
CA SER A 317 6.92 8.48 0.53
C SER A 317 6.71 9.17 1.88
N GLY A 318 5.44 9.40 2.27
CA GLY A 318 5.06 9.98 3.55
C GLY A 318 4.19 11.23 3.47
N LEU A 319 4.21 11.97 2.35
CA LEU A 319 3.31 13.11 2.17
C LEU A 319 1.92 12.68 1.67
N PRO A 320 0.84 13.37 2.08
CA PRO A 320 -0.50 13.12 1.60
C PRO A 320 -0.60 13.39 0.09
N LEU A 321 -0.85 12.33 -0.67
CA LEU A 321 -1.12 12.37 -2.10
C LEU A 321 -1.87 11.10 -2.51
N GLY A 322 -2.89 11.26 -3.33
CA GLY A 322 -3.57 10.20 -4.05
C GLY A 322 -3.78 10.62 -5.49
N ALA A 323 -3.77 9.67 -6.41
CA ALA A 323 -4.09 9.94 -7.80
C ALA A 323 -4.97 8.82 -8.38
N MET A 324 -5.88 9.22 -9.25
CA MET A 324 -6.63 8.32 -10.11
C MET A 324 -6.22 8.60 -11.56
N ILE A 325 -5.68 7.58 -12.22
CA ILE A 325 -5.23 7.62 -13.61
C ILE A 325 -6.22 6.81 -14.44
N ALA A 326 -6.78 7.41 -15.48
CA ALA A 326 -7.70 6.74 -16.37
C ALA A 326 -7.35 6.96 -17.85
N ARG A 327 -7.82 6.07 -18.72
CA ARG A 327 -7.78 6.31 -20.15
C ARG A 327 -8.44 7.65 -20.48
N ALA A 328 -7.90 8.39 -21.44
CA ALA A 328 -8.39 9.74 -21.77
C ALA A 328 -9.81 9.74 -22.35
N ASP A 329 -10.19 8.64 -23.02
CA ASP A 329 -11.51 8.49 -23.65
C ASP A 329 -12.63 8.27 -22.61
N ILE A 330 -12.32 7.77 -21.40
CA ILE A 330 -13.27 7.63 -20.30
C ILE A 330 -13.20 8.78 -19.28
N MET A 331 -12.17 9.63 -19.34
CA MET A 331 -12.05 10.81 -18.48
C MET A 331 -12.85 12.00 -19.09
N ASP A 332 -14.16 11.83 -19.18
CA ASP A 332 -15.12 12.70 -19.86
C ASP A 332 -15.95 13.57 -18.90
N TRP A 333 -15.48 13.78 -17.68
CA TRP A 333 -16.09 14.70 -16.73
C TRP A 333 -16.20 16.11 -17.30
N GLU A 334 -17.36 16.73 -17.08
CA GLU A 334 -17.52 18.17 -17.28
C GLU A 334 -16.76 18.95 -16.21
N ALA A 335 -16.27 20.14 -16.57
CA ALA A 335 -15.58 21.00 -15.61
C ALA A 335 -16.46 21.29 -14.37
N GLY A 336 -15.90 21.08 -13.19
CA GLY A 336 -16.62 21.21 -11.92
C GLY A 336 -17.30 19.94 -11.42
N SER A 337 -17.35 18.85 -12.19
CA SER A 337 -17.99 17.58 -11.76
C SER A 337 -17.30 16.93 -10.56
N HIS A 338 -15.98 17.07 -10.48
CA HIS A 338 -15.18 16.55 -9.37
C HIS A 338 -13.91 17.39 -9.20
N ALA A 339 -13.57 17.71 -7.95
CA ALA A 339 -12.44 18.57 -7.62
C ALA A 339 -11.92 18.29 -6.20
N SER A 340 -10.71 18.77 -5.92
CA SER A 340 -10.11 18.76 -4.58
C SER A 340 -9.24 19.99 -4.40
N THR A 341 -9.50 20.80 -3.36
CA THR A 341 -8.73 22.01 -3.06
C THR A 341 -7.24 21.73 -2.85
N PHE A 342 -6.91 20.65 -2.13
CA PHE A 342 -5.52 20.29 -1.81
C PHE A 342 -4.96 19.20 -2.72
N GLY A 343 -5.76 18.57 -3.56
CA GLY A 343 -5.33 17.48 -4.43
C GLY A 343 -4.22 17.90 -5.38
N GLY A 344 -3.14 17.12 -5.39
CA GLY A 344 -1.95 17.46 -6.17
C GLY A 344 -1.15 18.62 -5.58
N ASN A 345 -1.10 18.75 -4.24
CA ASN A 345 -0.30 19.78 -3.57
C ASN A 345 1.12 19.84 -4.14
N PRO A 346 1.67 21.05 -4.44
CA PRO A 346 2.97 21.19 -5.07
C PRO A 346 4.12 20.47 -4.35
N VAL A 347 4.15 20.52 -3.01
CA VAL A 347 5.17 19.87 -2.21
C VAL A 347 5.06 18.36 -2.29
N SER A 348 3.83 17.83 -2.25
CA SER A 348 3.58 16.38 -2.40
C SER A 348 3.90 15.89 -3.82
N CYS A 349 3.65 16.71 -4.85
CA CYS A 349 3.99 16.38 -6.24
C CYS A 349 5.51 16.28 -6.45
N GLU A 350 6.30 17.21 -5.91
CA GLU A 350 7.76 17.15 -6.01
C GLU A 350 8.33 15.98 -5.20
N ALA A 351 7.75 15.67 -4.03
CA ALA A 351 8.10 14.47 -3.29
C ALA A 351 7.81 13.19 -4.09
N ALA A 352 6.70 13.17 -4.82
CA ALA A 352 6.32 12.05 -5.67
C ALA A 352 7.26 11.89 -6.87
N LEU A 353 7.64 12.98 -7.54
CA LEU A 353 8.61 12.95 -8.64
C LEU A 353 9.94 12.37 -8.17
N ALA A 354 10.48 12.87 -7.05
CA ALA A 354 11.72 12.34 -6.46
C ALA A 354 11.59 10.87 -6.03
N THR A 355 10.42 10.45 -5.56
CA THR A 355 10.13 9.05 -5.21
C THR A 355 10.13 8.17 -6.46
N ILE A 356 9.44 8.59 -7.53
CA ILE A 356 9.37 7.83 -8.79
C ILE A 356 10.77 7.65 -9.41
N GLU A 357 11.60 8.70 -9.41
CA GLU A 357 12.98 8.58 -9.87
C GLU A 357 13.75 7.48 -9.12
N LEU A 358 13.67 7.47 -7.78
CA LEU A 358 14.30 6.43 -6.96
C LEU A 358 13.75 5.03 -7.23
N LEU A 359 12.44 4.92 -7.48
CA LEU A 359 11.81 3.64 -7.83
C LEU A 359 12.37 3.10 -9.15
N GLU A 360 12.48 3.94 -10.17
CA GLU A 360 13.00 3.56 -11.49
C GLU A 360 14.51 3.26 -11.48
N GLU A 361 15.29 4.03 -10.71
CA GLU A 361 16.75 3.88 -10.66
C GLU A 361 17.18 2.60 -9.94
N GLU A 362 16.58 2.28 -8.79
CA GLU A 362 17.11 1.21 -7.93
C GLU A 362 16.06 0.45 -7.09
N LEU A 363 15.01 1.14 -6.58
CA LEU A 363 14.22 0.56 -5.50
C LEU A 363 13.31 -0.58 -5.95
N MET A 364 12.84 -0.61 -7.21
CA MET A 364 12.07 -1.75 -7.73
C MET A 364 12.94 -3.01 -7.86
N ALA A 365 14.18 -2.86 -8.30
CA ALA A 365 15.12 -3.98 -8.35
C ALA A 365 15.45 -4.51 -6.95
N ASN A 366 15.69 -3.60 -5.99
CA ASN A 366 15.92 -3.96 -4.61
C ASN A 366 14.70 -4.64 -3.98
N ALA A 367 13.48 -4.16 -4.27
CA ALA A 367 12.25 -4.79 -3.78
C ALA A 367 12.10 -6.23 -4.27
N THR A 368 12.51 -6.53 -5.49
CA THR A 368 12.56 -7.90 -6.01
C THR A 368 13.60 -8.72 -5.25
N LEU A 369 14.84 -8.24 -5.20
CA LEU A 369 15.95 -8.97 -4.58
C LEU A 369 15.72 -9.25 -3.09
N GLN A 370 15.40 -8.23 -2.32
CA GLN A 370 15.20 -8.37 -0.88
C GLN A 370 13.86 -9.06 -0.55
N GLY A 371 12.87 -8.93 -1.44
CA GLY A 371 11.63 -9.68 -1.35
C GLY A 371 11.83 -11.19 -1.49
N GLU A 372 12.67 -11.63 -2.42
CA GLU A 372 13.06 -13.03 -2.58
C GLU A 372 13.86 -13.54 -1.36
N HIS A 373 14.78 -12.73 -0.84
CA HIS A 373 15.55 -13.06 0.36
C HIS A 373 14.62 -13.25 1.57
N LEU A 374 13.73 -12.29 1.84
CA LEU A 374 12.74 -12.35 2.91
C LEU A 374 11.80 -13.56 2.76
N MET A 375 11.28 -13.79 1.55
CA MET A 375 10.38 -14.91 1.24
C MET A 375 11.07 -16.26 1.50
N THR A 376 12.32 -16.41 1.08
CA THR A 376 13.11 -17.61 1.30
C THR A 376 13.34 -17.87 2.80
N GLY A 377 13.70 -16.85 3.57
CA GLY A 377 13.85 -16.93 5.01
C GLY A 377 12.56 -17.34 5.72
N LEU A 378 11.43 -16.70 5.37
CA LEU A 378 10.12 -17.01 5.94
C LEU A 378 9.61 -18.40 5.58
N LYS A 379 9.88 -18.90 4.36
CA LYS A 379 9.56 -20.30 3.99
C LYS A 379 10.38 -21.31 4.78
N ARG A 380 11.67 -21.05 5.02
CA ARG A 380 12.48 -21.88 5.90
C ARG A 380 11.88 -21.93 7.32
N LEU A 381 11.38 -20.82 7.84
CA LEU A 381 10.68 -20.79 9.13
C LEU A 381 9.34 -21.54 9.06
N GLN A 382 8.63 -21.50 7.95
CA GLN A 382 7.44 -22.32 7.73
C GLN A 382 7.74 -23.81 7.82
N ASP A 383 8.87 -24.27 7.29
CA ASP A 383 9.28 -25.66 7.40
C ASP A 383 9.60 -26.05 8.86
N SER A 384 10.08 -25.10 9.66
CA SER A 384 10.48 -25.33 11.05
C SER A 384 9.33 -25.17 12.06
N PHE A 385 8.30 -24.40 11.74
CA PHE A 385 7.21 -24.06 12.66
C PHE A 385 5.84 -24.42 12.09
N GLU A 386 5.18 -25.42 12.65
CA GLU A 386 3.84 -25.89 12.25
C GLU A 386 2.76 -24.79 12.31
N CYS A 387 2.95 -23.79 13.16
CA CYS A 387 2.02 -22.66 13.27
C CYS A 387 2.04 -21.69 12.06
N ILE A 388 3.04 -21.77 11.19
CA ILE A 388 3.10 -21.01 9.95
C ILE A 388 2.41 -21.82 8.86
N GLY A 389 1.15 -21.48 8.56
CA GLY A 389 0.33 -22.19 7.59
C GLY A 389 0.64 -21.87 6.14
N ASP A 390 0.88 -20.59 5.85
CA ASP A 390 1.14 -20.12 4.48
C ASP A 390 2.06 -18.89 4.49
N VAL A 391 3.01 -18.87 3.54
CA VAL A 391 3.90 -17.73 3.27
C VAL A 391 3.74 -17.35 1.80
N ARG A 392 3.25 -16.15 1.57
CA ARG A 392 2.90 -15.65 0.23
C ARG A 392 3.30 -14.19 0.05
N GLY A 393 3.47 -13.75 -1.20
CA GLY A 393 3.78 -12.36 -1.50
C GLY A 393 4.39 -12.15 -2.88
N LYS A 394 4.68 -10.89 -3.18
CA LYS A 394 5.46 -10.43 -4.33
C LYS A 394 6.35 -9.27 -3.91
N GLY A 395 7.62 -9.31 -4.26
CA GLY A 395 8.58 -8.30 -3.82
C GLY A 395 8.54 -8.12 -2.29
N LEU A 396 8.50 -6.89 -1.82
CA LEU A 396 8.42 -6.55 -0.39
C LEU A 396 6.97 -6.35 0.11
N MET A 397 6.04 -7.12 -0.42
CA MET A 397 4.67 -7.27 0.07
C MET A 397 4.47 -8.73 0.46
N VAL A 398 4.88 -9.11 1.67
CA VAL A 398 4.91 -10.52 2.12
C VAL A 398 3.99 -10.73 3.32
N GLY A 399 3.16 -11.77 3.26
CA GLY A 399 2.26 -12.20 4.31
C GLY A 399 2.63 -13.58 4.88
N VAL A 400 2.60 -13.69 6.20
CA VAL A 400 2.75 -14.94 6.94
C VAL A 400 1.45 -15.25 7.67
N GLU A 401 0.77 -16.30 7.25
CA GLU A 401 -0.49 -16.72 7.86
C GLU A 401 -0.29 -17.75 8.97
N LEU A 402 -0.82 -17.45 10.14
CA LEU A 402 -0.69 -18.30 11.33
C LEU A 402 -1.91 -19.20 11.50
N VAL A 403 -1.66 -20.47 11.82
CA VAL A 403 -2.70 -21.48 12.05
C VAL A 403 -2.41 -22.26 13.32
N LYS A 404 -3.47 -22.75 13.99
CA LYS A 404 -3.35 -23.69 15.12
C LYS A 404 -2.98 -25.08 14.65
N ASP A 405 -3.50 -25.45 13.47
CA ASP A 405 -3.28 -26.74 12.81
C ASP A 405 -3.30 -26.55 11.30
N ARG A 406 -2.32 -27.12 10.59
CA ARG A 406 -2.19 -26.98 9.12
C ARG A 406 -3.26 -27.70 8.32
N ASN A 407 -3.78 -28.83 8.85
CA ASN A 407 -4.78 -29.64 8.14
C ASN A 407 -6.15 -28.94 8.17
N THR A 408 -6.58 -28.50 9.35
CA THR A 408 -7.84 -27.79 9.54
C THR A 408 -7.76 -26.34 9.13
N LYS A 409 -6.54 -25.77 9.07
CA LYS A 409 -6.24 -24.36 8.84
C LYS A 409 -6.95 -23.44 9.85
N GLU A 410 -7.17 -23.93 11.09
CA GLU A 410 -7.77 -23.11 12.15
C GLU A 410 -6.93 -21.85 12.39
N ARG A 411 -7.61 -20.70 12.39
CA ARG A 411 -6.93 -19.40 12.48
C ARG A 411 -6.34 -19.13 13.86
N ALA A 412 -5.08 -18.70 13.91
CA ALA A 412 -4.37 -18.34 15.13
C ALA A 412 -4.25 -16.81 15.32
N GLY A 413 -5.39 -16.12 15.39
CA GLY A 413 -5.45 -14.66 15.54
C GLY A 413 -4.85 -14.16 16.87
N ASP A 414 -4.97 -14.94 17.93
CA ASP A 414 -4.35 -14.72 19.24
C ASP A 414 -2.82 -14.77 19.16
N TRP A 415 -2.25 -15.78 18.49
CA TRP A 415 -0.81 -15.86 18.26
C TRP A 415 -0.30 -14.70 17.40
N ARG A 416 -1.05 -14.32 16.36
CA ARG A 416 -0.70 -13.14 15.58
C ARG A 416 -0.56 -11.89 16.46
N TYR A 417 -1.52 -11.65 17.36
CA TYR A 417 -1.49 -10.53 18.27
C TYR A 417 -0.27 -10.62 19.22
N SER A 418 -0.07 -11.78 19.84
CA SER A 418 1.05 -12.00 20.76
C SER A 418 2.40 -11.81 20.07
N ILE A 419 2.59 -12.37 18.86
CA ILE A 419 3.83 -12.22 18.08
C ILE A 419 4.10 -10.74 17.78
N ILE A 420 3.09 -9.96 17.41
CA ILE A 420 3.23 -8.53 17.17
C ILE A 420 3.71 -7.80 18.44
N GLN A 421 3.15 -8.12 19.60
CA GLN A 421 3.54 -7.50 20.86
C GLN A 421 4.94 -7.92 21.34
N GLU A 422 5.30 -9.18 21.20
CA GLU A 422 6.64 -9.65 21.58
C GLU A 422 7.72 -9.16 20.62
N ALA A 423 7.43 -9.08 19.30
CA ALA A 423 8.34 -8.45 18.34
C ALA A 423 8.62 -6.98 18.69
N PHE A 424 7.58 -6.24 19.10
CA PHE A 424 7.73 -4.87 19.57
C PHE A 424 8.67 -4.76 20.78
N LYS A 425 8.54 -5.67 21.76
CA LYS A 425 9.43 -5.72 22.93
C LYS A 425 10.89 -6.07 22.60
N LYS A 426 11.12 -6.61 21.40
CA LYS A 426 12.47 -6.86 20.85
C LYS A 426 12.90 -5.82 19.83
N GLY A 427 12.10 -4.75 19.67
CA GLY A 427 12.41 -3.61 18.80
C GLY A 427 12.10 -3.81 17.32
N LEU A 428 11.32 -4.85 16.95
CA LEU A 428 10.83 -5.06 15.58
C LEU A 428 9.37 -4.64 15.46
N LEU A 429 9.08 -3.75 14.51
CA LEU A 429 7.72 -3.30 14.22
C LEU A 429 7.11 -4.13 13.09
N LEU A 430 6.04 -4.86 13.41
CA LEU A 430 5.23 -5.63 12.47
C LEU A 430 3.76 -5.22 12.61
N LEU A 431 2.96 -5.44 11.57
CA LEU A 431 1.51 -5.25 11.64
C LEU A 431 0.78 -6.51 11.16
N GLY A 432 -0.46 -6.66 11.62
CA GLY A 432 -1.35 -7.70 11.13
C GLY A 432 -2.25 -7.22 10.00
N CYS A 433 -2.68 -8.17 9.17
CA CYS A 433 -3.77 -8.01 8.20
C CYS A 433 -4.62 -9.29 8.18
N GLY A 434 -5.81 -9.22 7.55
CA GLY A 434 -6.76 -10.33 7.67
C GLY A 434 -7.08 -10.64 9.13
N GLU A 435 -7.40 -11.89 9.42
CA GLU A 435 -7.70 -12.36 10.76
C GLU A 435 -6.46 -12.88 11.52
N ASN A 436 -5.52 -13.51 10.81
CA ASN A 436 -4.38 -14.24 11.38
C ASN A 436 -3.09 -14.11 10.58
N THR A 437 -2.96 -13.10 9.72
CA THR A 437 -1.78 -12.87 8.90
C THR A 437 -0.92 -11.74 9.47
N LEU A 438 0.38 -11.96 9.56
CA LEU A 438 1.40 -10.94 9.77
C LEU A 438 1.84 -10.40 8.40
N ARG A 439 2.00 -9.09 8.28
CA ARG A 439 2.51 -8.45 7.06
C ARG A 439 3.89 -7.88 7.25
N PHE A 440 4.75 -8.17 6.29
CA PHE A 440 6.10 -7.65 6.15
C PHE A 440 6.10 -6.73 4.92
N CYS A 441 6.21 -5.44 5.16
CA CYS A 441 6.21 -4.43 4.11
C CYS A 441 7.20 -3.29 4.45
N PRO A 442 8.50 -3.61 4.62
CA PRO A 442 9.52 -2.61 4.94
C PRO A 442 9.64 -1.58 3.83
N ALA A 443 10.38 -0.50 4.07
CA ALA A 443 10.79 0.40 3.00
C ALA A 443 11.55 -0.36 1.90
N LEU A 444 11.47 0.13 0.66
CA LEU A 444 12.11 -0.53 -0.49
C LEU A 444 13.64 -0.37 -0.49
N THR A 445 14.16 0.43 0.43
CA THR A 445 15.58 0.61 0.70
C THR A 445 16.17 -0.43 1.64
N VAL A 446 15.37 -1.41 2.11
CA VAL A 446 15.81 -2.44 3.05
C VAL A 446 17.03 -3.18 2.52
N THR A 447 18.01 -3.46 3.39
CA THR A 447 19.22 -4.22 3.09
C THR A 447 19.05 -5.70 3.45
N ALA A 448 19.94 -6.55 2.95
CA ALA A 448 19.95 -7.98 3.29
C ALA A 448 20.17 -8.19 4.80
N GLU A 449 21.06 -7.40 5.40
CA GLU A 449 21.35 -7.48 6.84
C GLU A 449 20.12 -7.10 7.68
N GLU A 450 19.34 -6.09 7.27
CA GLU A 450 18.10 -5.72 7.96
C GLU A 450 17.01 -6.80 7.81
N VAL A 451 16.95 -7.48 6.67
CA VAL A 451 16.10 -8.65 6.47
C VAL A 451 16.52 -9.79 7.40
N ASP A 452 17.81 -10.09 7.53
CA ASP A 452 18.32 -11.13 8.40
C ASP A 452 18.04 -10.84 9.87
N VAL A 453 18.19 -9.59 10.32
CA VAL A 453 17.80 -9.14 11.66
C VAL A 453 16.31 -9.35 11.91
N CYS A 454 15.47 -8.95 10.96
CA CYS A 454 14.03 -9.16 11.06
C CYS A 454 13.68 -10.66 11.19
N LEU A 455 14.25 -11.51 10.35
CA LEU A 455 14.03 -12.96 10.37
C LEU A 455 14.49 -13.59 11.69
N SER A 456 15.65 -13.18 12.23
CA SER A 456 16.18 -13.65 13.51
C SER A 456 15.25 -13.31 14.67
N ILE A 457 14.81 -12.04 14.77
CA ILE A 457 13.88 -11.63 15.83
C ILE A 457 12.53 -12.33 15.66
N PHE A 458 12.05 -12.46 14.43
CA PHE A 458 10.78 -13.13 14.15
C PHE A 458 10.81 -14.61 14.54
N GLU A 459 11.89 -15.34 14.22
CA GLU A 459 12.08 -16.73 14.62
C GLU A 459 12.04 -16.89 16.14
N GLU A 460 12.80 -16.06 16.88
CA GLU A 460 12.83 -16.06 18.33
C GLU A 460 11.43 -15.84 18.93
N VAL A 461 10.71 -14.83 18.43
CA VAL A 461 9.36 -14.51 18.91
C VAL A 461 8.35 -15.59 18.61
N VAL A 462 8.40 -16.21 17.41
CA VAL A 462 7.51 -17.34 17.08
C VAL A 462 7.75 -18.50 18.04
N ARG A 463 9.01 -18.82 18.30
CA ARG A 463 9.39 -19.89 19.25
C ARG A 463 8.88 -19.63 20.67
N GLU A 464 9.03 -18.39 21.16
CA GLU A 464 8.57 -17.99 22.50
C GLU A 464 7.04 -18.06 22.63
N VAL A 465 6.32 -17.53 21.64
CA VAL A 465 4.85 -17.42 21.68
C VAL A 465 4.18 -18.78 21.49
N THR A 466 4.74 -19.65 20.65
CA THR A 466 4.10 -20.93 20.32
C THR A 466 4.61 -22.10 21.20
N GLY A 467 5.68 -21.90 21.97
CA GLY A 467 6.27 -22.91 22.84
C GLY A 467 6.95 -24.06 22.08
N ARG A 468 7.40 -23.83 20.88
CA ARG A 468 7.93 -24.87 19.97
C ARG A 468 9.28 -24.49 19.40
#